data_0b660a8419314323a9aec86e52ee18fe
#
_entry.id   0b660a8419314323a9aec86e52ee18fe
#
_cell.length_a   1.000
_cell.length_b   1.000
_cell.length_c   1.000
_cell.angle_alpha   90.00
_cell.angle_beta   90.00
_cell.angle_gamma   90.00
#
_symmetry.space_group_name_H-M   'P 1'
#
loop_
_entity.id
_entity.type
_entity.pdbx_description
1 polymer ?
#
loop_
_entity_poly.entity_id
_entity_poly.type
_entity_poly.pdbx_seq_one_letter_code
_entity_poly.pdbx_strand_id
1 'polypeptide(L)'
;RHWQRAHKNYRKALNFDPKDKETRRRMNKLASMMDEQAVSLGVGLQIFDEGNPTPLGLVTFLVAFMLVLVSFKVIPDFFDTPEDNPIVTLEISYMPTGSNERVTAFVEIELYPNEAPLHVENFLLLAEEFRYDFTEFHRIIDDFMIQGGDFGSGGHTAKWYGYCNGDEFDHSGNRHSSDSCNQVDWSLPGEHTNGLKHIPGALAAAHAGLNTDGSQFYIVPGDSTPSHLDWESGKDCAAQGNSCHTVYGQVISGLDHVTAISEVQTSGSSGGDSPL
;
A
#
# COMPACT_ATOMS: atom_id res chain seq x y z
N ARG A 1 12.47 50.04 -30.13
CA ARG A 1 13.41 49.80 -28.97
C ARG A 1 14.18 51.10 -28.60
N HIS A 2 14.74 51.86 -29.52
CA HIS A 2 15.49 53.07 -29.19
C HIS A 2 14.63 54.16 -28.52
N TRP A 3 13.38 54.35 -28.90
CA TRP A 3 12.49 55.34 -28.32
C TRP A 3 12.09 54.99 -26.88
N GLN A 4 11.83 53.73 -26.58
CA GLN A 4 11.53 53.27 -25.23
C GLN A 4 12.73 53.48 -24.30
N ARG A 5 13.95 53.16 -24.78
CA ARG A 5 15.19 53.44 -24.01
C ARG A 5 15.39 54.94 -23.78
N ALA A 6 15.16 55.76 -24.78
CA ALA A 6 15.26 57.24 -24.65
C ALA A 6 14.25 57.76 -23.63
N HIS A 7 13.00 57.30 -23.67
CA HIS A 7 11.96 57.67 -22.71
C HIS A 7 12.35 57.22 -21.27
N LYS A 8 12.85 56.00 -21.09
CA LYS A 8 13.37 55.49 -19.78
C LYS A 8 14.52 56.35 -19.25
N ASN A 9 15.43 56.80 -20.12
CA ASN A 9 16.55 57.63 -19.71
C ASN A 9 16.12 59.04 -19.32
N TYR A 10 15.13 59.63 -20.02
CA TYR A 10 14.51 60.90 -19.63
C TYR A 10 13.82 60.77 -18.25
N ARG A 11 13.12 59.69 -17.99
CA ARG A 11 12.54 59.44 -16.66
C ARG A 11 13.63 59.34 -15.56
N LYS A 12 14.74 58.63 -15.82
CA LYS A 12 15.85 58.56 -14.87
C LYS A 12 16.45 59.94 -14.60
N ALA A 13 16.65 60.75 -15.67
CA ALA A 13 17.17 62.12 -15.49
C ALA A 13 16.23 63.00 -14.65
N LEU A 14 14.93 62.91 -14.87
CA LEU A 14 13.92 63.62 -14.09
C LEU A 14 13.80 63.12 -12.64
N ASN A 15 14.23 61.93 -12.31
CA ASN A 15 14.33 61.45 -10.94
C ASN A 15 15.50 62.15 -10.17
N PHE A 16 16.59 62.53 -10.89
CA PHE A 16 17.70 63.30 -10.31
C PHE A 16 17.41 64.77 -10.24
N ASP A 17 16.80 65.35 -11.27
CA ASP A 17 16.32 66.77 -11.28
C ASP A 17 14.86 66.86 -11.73
N PRO A 18 13.90 66.78 -10.77
CA PRO A 18 12.48 66.86 -11.09
C PRO A 18 12.00 68.18 -11.70
N LYS A 19 12.82 69.27 -11.56
CA LYS A 19 12.45 70.61 -12.03
C LYS A 19 12.99 70.93 -13.43
N ASP A 20 13.81 70.05 -14.04
CA ASP A 20 14.33 70.23 -15.39
C ASP A 20 13.18 70.26 -16.42
N LYS A 21 12.83 71.47 -16.82
CA LYS A 21 11.76 71.71 -17.79
C LYS A 21 12.12 71.26 -19.22
N GLU A 22 13.38 71.31 -19.55
CA GLU A 22 13.88 70.92 -20.89
C GLU A 22 13.77 69.40 -21.09
N THR A 23 14.31 68.64 -20.14
CA THR A 23 14.21 67.18 -20.14
C THR A 23 12.75 66.69 -20.14
N ARG A 24 11.87 67.34 -19.36
CA ARG A 24 10.44 67.03 -19.35
C ARG A 24 9.79 67.32 -20.71
N ARG A 25 10.11 68.43 -21.35
CA ARG A 25 9.60 68.79 -22.67
C ARG A 25 10.04 67.78 -23.74
N ARG A 26 11.31 67.38 -23.73
CA ARG A 26 11.85 66.35 -24.64
C ARG A 26 11.20 64.99 -24.43
N MET A 27 10.98 64.59 -23.17
CA MET A 27 10.30 63.33 -22.84
C MET A 27 8.86 63.33 -23.37
N ASN A 28 8.09 64.42 -23.14
CA ASN A 28 6.71 64.55 -23.59
C ASN A 28 6.64 64.54 -25.11
N LYS A 29 7.56 65.22 -25.81
CA LYS A 29 7.64 65.18 -27.27
C LYS A 29 7.96 63.79 -27.80
N LEU A 30 8.83 63.05 -27.14
CA LEU A 30 9.09 61.67 -27.48
C LEU A 30 7.88 60.75 -27.24
N ALA A 31 7.17 60.99 -26.14
CA ALA A 31 5.95 60.22 -25.85
C ALA A 31 4.86 60.44 -26.89
N SER A 32 4.62 61.69 -27.32
CA SER A 32 3.64 61.96 -28.40
C SER A 32 4.04 61.32 -29.73
N MET A 33 5.33 61.35 -30.11
CA MET A 33 5.83 60.66 -31.30
C MET A 33 5.69 59.13 -31.22
N MET A 34 5.80 58.57 -30.02
CA MET A 34 5.62 57.13 -29.79
C MET A 34 4.12 56.74 -29.90
N ASP A 35 3.21 57.60 -29.39
CA ASP A 35 1.78 57.39 -29.51
C ASP A 35 1.32 57.46 -30.96
N GLU A 36 1.81 58.45 -31.74
CA GLU A 36 1.53 58.59 -33.20
C GLU A 36 1.93 57.35 -33.98
N GLN A 37 2.96 56.66 -33.55
CA GLN A 37 3.48 55.44 -34.22
C GLN A 37 3.05 54.13 -33.55
N ALA A 38 2.08 54.17 -32.63
CA ALA A 38 1.58 53.02 -31.86
C ALA A 38 2.69 52.22 -31.15
N VAL A 39 3.80 52.88 -30.77
CA VAL A 39 4.88 52.29 -30.01
C VAL A 39 4.55 52.30 -28.52
N SER A 40 4.18 51.18 -27.98
CA SER A 40 3.91 50.99 -26.55
C SER A 40 5.06 51.46 -25.67
N LEU A 41 4.76 52.25 -24.62
CA LEU A 41 5.74 52.65 -23.59
C LEU A 41 6.25 51.51 -22.73
N GLY A 42 5.77 50.30 -22.93
CA GLY A 42 6.19 49.12 -22.20
C GLY A 42 5.80 49.15 -20.72
N VAL A 43 4.69 49.82 -20.40
CA VAL A 43 4.12 49.79 -19.05
C VAL A 43 3.24 48.54 -18.92
N GLY A 44 3.87 47.41 -19.00
CA GLY A 44 3.26 46.10 -18.78
C GLY A 44 4.05 45.32 -17.73
N LEU A 45 3.45 44.29 -17.15
CA LEU A 45 4.11 43.30 -16.31
C LEU A 45 5.27 42.67 -17.09
N GLN A 46 6.49 43.17 -16.89
CA GLN A 46 7.68 42.65 -17.58
C GLN A 46 8.32 41.56 -16.73
N ILE A 47 8.38 40.36 -17.27
CA ILE A 47 9.07 39.20 -16.66
C ILE A 47 10.60 39.36 -16.79
N PHE A 48 11.07 39.94 -17.89
CA PHE A 48 12.48 40.26 -18.17
C PHE A 48 12.66 41.73 -18.51
N ASP A 49 13.74 42.33 -18.04
CA ASP A 49 14.21 43.66 -18.44
C ASP A 49 15.68 43.55 -18.88
N GLU A 50 15.94 43.88 -20.14
CA GLU A 50 17.28 43.82 -20.77
C GLU A 50 18.01 42.46 -20.60
N GLY A 51 17.23 41.34 -20.60
CA GLY A 51 17.78 39.99 -20.47
C GLY A 51 17.91 39.49 -19.01
N ASN A 52 17.67 40.36 -18.02
CA ASN A 52 17.66 39.98 -16.62
C ASN A 52 16.22 39.79 -16.12
N PRO A 53 15.97 38.79 -15.27
CA PRO A 53 14.65 38.61 -14.67
C PRO A 53 14.31 39.79 -13.75
N THR A 54 13.11 40.32 -13.93
CA THR A 54 12.56 41.33 -12.98
C THR A 54 12.16 40.66 -11.66
N PRO A 55 11.92 41.42 -10.59
CA PRO A 55 11.38 40.86 -9.35
C PRO A 55 10.06 40.06 -9.59
N LEU A 56 9.22 40.54 -10.50
CA LEU A 56 8.01 39.82 -10.93
C LEU A 56 8.37 38.54 -11.72
N GLY A 57 9.39 38.62 -12.59
CA GLY A 57 9.89 37.46 -13.32
C GLY A 57 10.40 36.37 -12.38
N LEU A 58 11.14 36.73 -11.33
CA LEU A 58 11.61 35.79 -10.31
C LEU A 58 10.45 35.13 -9.58
N VAL A 59 9.41 35.88 -9.20
CA VAL A 59 8.21 35.33 -8.57
C VAL A 59 7.48 34.39 -9.50
N THR A 60 7.30 34.75 -10.79
CA THR A 60 6.64 33.86 -11.77
C THR A 60 7.43 32.59 -12.02
N PHE A 61 8.78 32.66 -12.05
CA PHE A 61 9.63 31.46 -12.13
C PHE A 61 9.49 30.58 -10.91
N LEU A 62 9.51 31.14 -9.70
CA LEU A 62 9.32 30.38 -8.47
C LEU A 62 7.95 29.69 -8.42
N VAL A 63 6.88 30.40 -8.79
CA VAL A 63 5.52 29.82 -8.85
C VAL A 63 5.47 28.70 -9.89
N ALA A 64 6.01 28.91 -11.11
CA ALA A 64 6.06 27.89 -12.13
C ALA A 64 6.87 26.66 -11.69
N PHE A 65 8.02 26.87 -11.03
CA PHE A 65 8.84 25.79 -10.48
C PHE A 65 8.10 25.01 -9.39
N MET A 66 7.42 25.71 -8.47
CA MET A 66 6.59 25.08 -7.44
C MET A 66 5.43 24.28 -8.05
N LEU A 67 4.78 24.79 -9.10
CA LEU A 67 3.74 24.05 -9.83
C LEU A 67 4.28 22.78 -10.49
N VAL A 68 5.50 22.84 -11.06
CA VAL A 68 6.18 21.66 -11.60
C VAL A 68 6.47 20.65 -10.49
N LEU A 69 7.02 21.07 -9.34
CA LEU A 69 7.28 20.16 -8.22
C LEU A 69 6.00 19.52 -7.68
N VAL A 70 4.91 20.30 -7.57
CA VAL A 70 3.60 19.77 -7.17
C VAL A 70 3.07 18.79 -8.21
N SER A 71 3.26 19.07 -9.51
CA SER A 71 2.82 18.16 -10.58
C SER A 71 3.56 16.82 -10.53
N PHE A 72 4.84 16.79 -10.17
CA PHE A 72 5.60 15.52 -9.98
C PHE A 72 5.10 14.67 -8.81
N LYS A 73 4.44 15.28 -7.81
CA LYS A 73 3.83 14.54 -6.68
C LYS A 73 2.36 14.18 -6.93
N VAL A 74 1.59 15.12 -7.46
CA VAL A 74 0.13 14.97 -7.57
C VAL A 74 -0.28 14.22 -8.84
N ILE A 75 0.48 14.37 -9.93
CA ILE A 75 0.15 13.70 -11.20
C ILE A 75 0.31 12.18 -11.13
N PRO A 76 1.41 11.60 -10.58
CA PRO A 76 1.49 10.16 -10.38
C PRO A 76 0.30 9.62 -9.58
N ASP A 77 0.02 10.21 -8.41
CA ASP A 77 -1.08 9.78 -7.54
C ASP A 77 -2.48 9.92 -8.20
N PHE A 78 -2.61 10.85 -9.17
CA PHE A 78 -3.88 11.04 -9.90
C PHE A 78 -4.04 10.05 -11.07
N PHE A 79 -2.94 9.52 -11.60
CA PHE A 79 -2.94 8.52 -12.67
C PHE A 79 -2.68 7.09 -12.15
N ASP A 80 -2.34 6.91 -10.87
CA ASP A 80 -2.38 5.60 -10.26
C ASP A 80 -3.84 5.13 -10.25
N THR A 81 -4.17 4.32 -11.23
CA THR A 81 -5.33 3.44 -11.11
C THR A 81 -5.05 2.57 -9.90
N PRO A 82 -6.01 2.39 -8.96
CA PRO A 82 -5.82 1.39 -7.92
C PRO A 82 -5.43 0.08 -8.61
N GLU A 83 -4.26 -0.46 -8.27
CA GLU A 83 -3.88 -1.78 -8.75
C GLU A 83 -4.98 -2.73 -8.31
N ASP A 84 -5.49 -3.51 -9.27
CA ASP A 84 -6.46 -4.55 -8.94
C ASP A 84 -5.83 -5.48 -7.90
N ASN A 85 -6.58 -5.86 -6.90
CA ASN A 85 -6.11 -6.77 -5.87
C ASN A 85 -5.56 -8.06 -6.51
N PRO A 86 -4.42 -8.58 -6.02
CA PRO A 86 -3.88 -9.84 -6.52
C PRO A 86 -4.89 -10.98 -6.33
N ILE A 87 -5.00 -11.84 -7.35
CA ILE A 87 -5.80 -13.07 -7.30
C ILE A 87 -4.84 -14.25 -7.33
N VAL A 88 -5.00 -15.18 -6.40
CA VAL A 88 -4.28 -16.45 -6.36
C VAL A 88 -5.24 -17.59 -6.60
N THR A 89 -4.77 -18.65 -7.27
CA THR A 89 -5.55 -19.86 -7.52
C THR A 89 -4.90 -21.03 -6.78
N LEU A 90 -5.64 -21.66 -5.88
CA LEU A 90 -5.25 -22.92 -5.25
C LEU A 90 -5.81 -24.10 -6.06
N GLU A 91 -4.93 -24.97 -6.53
CA GLU A 91 -5.32 -26.28 -7.07
C GLU A 91 -5.31 -27.30 -5.92
N ILE A 92 -6.48 -27.84 -5.59
CA ILE A 92 -6.67 -28.70 -4.43
C ILE A 92 -7.20 -30.06 -4.89
N SER A 93 -6.55 -31.15 -4.46
CA SER A 93 -7.03 -32.51 -4.68
C SER A 93 -7.55 -33.10 -3.40
N TYR A 94 -8.84 -33.46 -3.36
CA TYR A 94 -9.47 -34.05 -2.17
C TYR A 94 -10.43 -35.16 -2.54
N MET A 95 -10.87 -35.92 -1.54
CA MET A 95 -11.89 -36.94 -1.68
C MET A 95 -13.14 -36.49 -0.93
N PRO A 96 -14.24 -36.19 -1.66
CA PRO A 96 -15.48 -35.77 -1.00
C PRO A 96 -16.06 -36.88 -0.12
N THR A 97 -16.70 -36.50 0.98
CA THR A 97 -17.37 -37.41 1.87
C THR A 97 -18.37 -38.30 1.14
N GLY A 98 -18.26 -39.60 1.32
CA GLY A 98 -19.10 -40.59 0.62
C GLY A 98 -18.74 -40.90 -0.85
N SER A 99 -17.65 -40.29 -1.35
CA SER A 99 -17.08 -40.60 -2.68
C SER A 99 -15.89 -41.54 -2.58
N ASN A 100 -15.67 -42.34 -3.62
CA ASN A 100 -14.46 -43.12 -3.83
C ASN A 100 -13.54 -42.54 -4.91
N GLU A 101 -13.88 -41.35 -5.42
CA GLU A 101 -13.15 -40.68 -6.49
C GLU A 101 -12.61 -39.34 -5.98
N ARG A 102 -11.35 -39.07 -6.29
CA ARG A 102 -10.73 -37.78 -6.00
C ARG A 102 -11.23 -36.71 -6.96
N VAL A 103 -11.44 -35.52 -6.43
CA VAL A 103 -11.78 -34.31 -7.17
C VAL A 103 -10.57 -33.38 -7.15
N THR A 104 -10.27 -32.77 -8.31
CA THR A 104 -9.36 -31.62 -8.38
C THR A 104 -10.22 -30.38 -8.52
N ALA A 105 -10.05 -29.46 -7.58
CA ALA A 105 -10.78 -28.21 -7.51
C ALA A 105 -9.84 -27.02 -7.67
N PHE A 106 -10.37 -25.92 -8.18
CA PHE A 106 -9.69 -24.65 -8.26
C PHE A 106 -10.44 -23.64 -7.39
N VAL A 107 -9.73 -23.04 -6.43
CA VAL A 107 -10.26 -22.03 -5.54
C VAL A 107 -9.52 -20.73 -5.82
N GLU A 108 -10.24 -19.71 -6.28
CA GLU A 108 -9.67 -18.38 -6.53
C GLU A 108 -9.90 -17.46 -5.33
N ILE A 109 -8.85 -16.78 -4.90
CA ILE A 109 -8.85 -15.93 -3.73
C ILE A 109 -8.31 -14.57 -4.12
N GLU A 110 -9.07 -13.53 -3.86
CA GLU A 110 -8.64 -12.14 -3.93
C GLU A 110 -7.91 -11.78 -2.64
N LEU A 111 -6.72 -11.20 -2.74
CA LEU A 111 -5.90 -10.78 -1.60
C LEU A 111 -5.99 -9.25 -1.40
N TYR A 112 -5.90 -8.79 -0.16
CA TYR A 112 -6.11 -7.40 0.22
C TYR A 112 -4.81 -6.73 0.72
N PRO A 113 -3.89 -6.32 -0.19
CA PRO A 113 -2.59 -5.77 0.17
C PRO A 113 -2.67 -4.40 0.87
N ASN A 114 -3.77 -3.66 0.70
CA ASN A 114 -3.97 -2.38 1.38
C ASN A 114 -4.35 -2.57 2.86
N GLU A 115 -5.07 -3.64 3.18
CA GLU A 115 -5.58 -3.96 4.52
C GLU A 115 -4.61 -4.80 5.34
N ALA A 116 -3.83 -5.68 4.67
CA ALA A 116 -2.88 -6.58 5.32
C ALA A 116 -1.60 -6.75 4.48
N PRO A 117 -0.82 -5.69 4.29
CA PRO A 117 0.33 -5.68 3.39
C PRO A 117 1.39 -6.74 3.72
N LEU A 118 1.68 -6.97 5.01
CA LEU A 118 2.71 -7.94 5.42
C LEU A 118 2.26 -9.39 5.15
N HIS A 119 1.00 -9.71 5.47
CA HIS A 119 0.45 -11.05 5.23
C HIS A 119 0.34 -11.35 3.74
N VAL A 120 -0.15 -10.39 2.95
CA VAL A 120 -0.24 -10.58 1.49
C VAL A 120 1.14 -10.71 0.85
N GLU A 121 2.11 -9.86 1.20
CA GLU A 121 3.49 -9.97 0.69
C GLU A 121 4.10 -11.32 1.05
N ASN A 122 3.98 -11.74 2.32
CA ASN A 122 4.51 -13.03 2.77
C ASN A 122 3.89 -14.21 2.02
N PHE A 123 2.54 -14.21 1.88
CA PHE A 123 1.83 -15.27 1.20
C PHE A 123 2.25 -15.38 -0.28
N LEU A 124 2.31 -14.25 -1.00
CA LEU A 124 2.72 -14.22 -2.40
C LEU A 124 4.16 -14.68 -2.60
N LEU A 125 5.10 -14.21 -1.78
CA LEU A 125 6.50 -14.63 -1.88
C LEU A 125 6.68 -16.12 -1.61
N LEU A 126 5.99 -16.68 -0.62
CA LEU A 126 6.03 -18.12 -0.34
C LEU A 126 5.38 -18.93 -1.47
N ALA A 127 4.31 -18.42 -2.09
CA ALA A 127 3.69 -19.04 -3.25
C ALA A 127 4.61 -19.01 -4.48
N GLU A 128 5.27 -17.87 -4.75
CA GLU A 128 6.26 -17.72 -5.83
C GLU A 128 7.48 -18.62 -5.65
N GLU A 129 7.87 -18.92 -4.41
CA GLU A 129 8.91 -19.87 -4.07
C GLU A 129 8.44 -21.35 -4.08
N PHE A 130 7.19 -21.62 -4.49
CA PHE A 130 6.57 -22.96 -4.51
C PHE A 130 6.55 -23.64 -3.12
N ARG A 131 6.52 -22.85 -2.02
CA ARG A 131 6.55 -23.40 -0.67
C ARG A 131 5.26 -24.08 -0.26
N TYR A 132 4.14 -23.66 -0.85
CA TYR A 132 2.83 -24.25 -0.62
C TYR A 132 2.55 -25.49 -1.49
N ASP A 133 3.37 -25.72 -2.52
CA ASP A 133 3.17 -26.85 -3.43
C ASP A 133 3.30 -28.17 -2.68
N PHE A 134 2.34 -29.06 -2.93
CA PHE A 134 2.24 -30.40 -2.31
C PHE A 134 2.11 -30.37 -0.77
N THR A 135 1.77 -29.25 -0.18
CA THR A 135 1.36 -29.19 1.24
C THR A 135 -0.07 -29.67 1.41
N GLU A 136 -0.46 -29.98 2.63
CA GLU A 136 -1.76 -30.51 2.97
C GLU A 136 -2.56 -29.51 3.81
N PHE A 137 -3.89 -29.60 3.75
CA PHE A 137 -4.74 -29.07 4.80
C PHE A 137 -4.63 -30.02 5.98
N HIS A 138 -3.68 -29.75 6.87
CA HIS A 138 -3.29 -30.65 7.97
C HIS A 138 -4.28 -30.66 9.12
N ARG A 139 -5.19 -29.66 9.20
CA ARG A 139 -6.23 -29.53 10.20
C ARG A 139 -7.53 -29.04 9.58
N ILE A 140 -8.58 -29.82 9.73
CA ILE A 140 -9.90 -29.54 9.16
C ILE A 140 -10.95 -29.71 10.26
N ILE A 141 -11.74 -28.66 10.47
CA ILE A 141 -12.85 -28.67 11.42
C ILE A 141 -14.08 -28.17 10.67
N ASP A 142 -15.07 -29.06 10.58
CA ASP A 142 -16.38 -28.78 10.01
C ASP A 142 -17.06 -27.61 10.74
N ASP A 143 -17.83 -26.81 10.01
CA ASP A 143 -18.46 -25.57 10.51
C ASP A 143 -17.47 -24.54 11.09
N PHE A 144 -16.16 -24.65 10.83
CA PHE A 144 -15.17 -23.73 11.37
C PHE A 144 -14.13 -23.30 10.33
N MET A 145 -13.20 -24.19 9.94
CA MET A 145 -12.11 -23.81 9.02
C MET A 145 -11.37 -25.01 8.42
N ILE A 146 -10.71 -24.78 7.28
CA ILE A 146 -9.68 -25.67 6.74
C ILE A 146 -8.32 -24.98 6.84
N GLN A 147 -7.35 -25.56 7.55
CA GLN A 147 -6.05 -24.98 7.83
C GLN A 147 -4.94 -25.71 7.08
N GLY A 148 -4.12 -24.93 6.36
CA GLY A 148 -2.99 -25.40 5.56
C GLY A 148 -1.77 -24.51 5.69
N GLY A 149 -0.79 -24.68 4.78
CA GLY A 149 0.40 -23.84 4.69
C GLY A 149 1.49 -24.20 5.68
N ASP A 150 1.43 -25.39 6.30
CA ASP A 150 2.52 -25.92 7.12
C ASP A 150 3.47 -26.78 6.24
N PHE A 151 4.67 -26.26 6.03
CA PHE A 151 5.76 -26.99 5.37
C PHE A 151 6.95 -27.25 6.31
N GLY A 152 6.71 -27.21 7.62
CA GLY A 152 7.65 -27.44 8.72
C GLY A 152 7.20 -26.71 9.98
N SER A 153 7.83 -26.96 11.11
CA SER A 153 7.53 -26.25 12.36
C SER A 153 8.13 -24.85 12.37
N GLY A 154 7.44 -23.87 12.96
CA GLY A 154 7.91 -22.50 13.16
C GLY A 154 7.18 -21.44 12.37
N GLY A 155 7.69 -20.22 12.40
CA GLY A 155 7.05 -19.03 11.83
C GLY A 155 6.99 -18.99 10.30
N HIS A 156 7.98 -19.52 9.62
CA HIS A 156 8.06 -19.61 8.16
C HIS A 156 7.60 -18.35 7.42
N THR A 157 8.34 -17.26 7.57
CA THR A 157 8.13 -16.06 6.76
C THR A 157 9.15 -15.99 5.62
N ALA A 158 8.74 -15.44 4.47
CA ALA A 158 9.62 -15.25 3.32
C ALA A 158 10.71 -14.21 3.57
N LYS A 159 10.39 -13.23 4.44
CA LYS A 159 11.32 -12.15 4.85
C LYS A 159 11.28 -12.02 6.36
N TRP A 160 12.39 -11.51 6.89
CA TRP A 160 12.44 -11.10 8.30
C TRP A 160 11.62 -9.84 8.55
N TYR A 161 10.66 -9.92 9.46
CA TYR A 161 9.74 -8.83 9.80
C TYR A 161 9.99 -8.18 11.17
N GLY A 162 11.10 -8.53 11.83
CA GLY A 162 11.46 -7.98 13.13
C GLY A 162 10.87 -8.72 14.34
N TYR A 163 10.28 -9.88 14.13
CA TYR A 163 9.73 -10.73 15.20
C TYR A 163 10.37 -12.11 15.20
N CYS A 164 10.64 -12.62 16.40
CA CYS A 164 11.09 -13.99 16.66
C CYS A 164 10.21 -14.62 17.73
N ASN A 165 9.42 -15.62 17.37
CA ASN A 165 8.43 -16.24 18.26
C ASN A 165 7.49 -15.23 18.93
N GLY A 166 7.10 -14.18 18.22
CA GLY A 166 6.22 -13.11 18.70
C GLY A 166 6.92 -11.97 19.45
N ASP A 167 8.20 -12.11 19.77
CA ASP A 167 8.99 -11.04 20.39
C ASP A 167 9.63 -10.14 19.33
N GLU A 168 9.46 -8.82 19.47
CA GLU A 168 10.03 -7.84 18.54
C GLU A 168 11.57 -7.86 18.58
N PHE A 169 12.18 -7.80 17.38
CA PHE A 169 13.61 -7.67 17.23
C PHE A 169 14.09 -6.25 17.39
N ASP A 170 15.16 -6.06 18.16
CA ASP A 170 15.95 -4.84 18.15
C ASP A 170 17.09 -4.96 17.12
N HIS A 171 17.07 -4.13 16.09
CA HIS A 171 18.13 -4.01 15.09
C HIS A 171 19.47 -3.54 15.67
N SER A 172 19.49 -3.02 16.89
CA SER A 172 20.72 -2.61 17.60
C SER A 172 21.48 -3.77 18.27
N GLY A 173 21.00 -5.01 18.14
CA GLY A 173 21.70 -6.20 18.60
C GLY A 173 21.47 -6.55 20.07
N ASN A 174 20.46 -5.94 20.71
CA ASN A 174 20.22 -6.12 22.15
C ASN A 174 19.26 -7.21 22.35
N ARG A 175 19.01 -8.21 22.19
CA ARG A 175 18.11 -9.28 22.67
C ARG A 175 17.64 -10.25 21.59
N HIS A 176 17.22 -9.73 20.45
CA HIS A 176 16.83 -10.54 19.30
C HIS A 176 17.36 -9.85 18.04
N SER A 177 18.54 -10.22 17.57
CA SER A 177 19.02 -9.84 16.26
C SER A 177 18.64 -10.94 15.26
N SER A 178 18.53 -10.60 13.98
CA SER A 178 18.35 -11.58 12.91
C SER A 178 19.41 -12.69 12.97
N ASP A 179 20.62 -12.40 13.51
CA ASP A 179 21.70 -13.34 13.67
C ASP A 179 21.47 -14.34 14.81
N SER A 180 20.58 -14.03 15.77
CA SER A 180 20.26 -14.88 16.91
C SER A 180 18.93 -15.62 16.80
N CYS A 181 18.16 -15.38 15.73
CA CYS A 181 16.86 -15.99 15.49
C CYS A 181 16.87 -16.80 14.19
N ASN A 182 16.61 -18.08 14.29
CA ASN A 182 16.50 -18.94 13.11
C ASN A 182 15.29 -18.54 12.25
N GLN A 183 15.39 -18.71 10.95
CA GLN A 183 14.30 -18.38 10.01
C GLN A 183 12.97 -19.07 10.37
N VAL A 184 13.02 -20.29 10.90
CA VAL A 184 11.84 -21.04 11.34
C VAL A 184 11.10 -20.40 12.51
N ASP A 185 11.77 -19.52 13.24
CA ASP A 185 11.21 -18.79 14.39
C ASP A 185 10.74 -17.36 14.00
N TRP A 186 10.95 -16.95 12.74
CA TRP A 186 10.48 -15.65 12.25
C TRP A 186 8.96 -15.62 12.16
N SER A 187 8.38 -14.52 12.60
CA SER A 187 6.95 -14.32 12.61
C SER A 187 6.55 -12.92 12.15
N LEU A 188 5.29 -12.79 11.73
CA LEU A 188 4.66 -11.52 11.37
C LEU A 188 3.95 -10.93 12.58
N PRO A 189 3.94 -9.59 12.71
CA PRO A 189 2.98 -8.91 13.57
C PRO A 189 1.56 -9.07 13.02
N GLY A 190 0.60 -9.24 13.91
CA GLY A 190 -0.81 -9.31 13.51
C GLY A 190 -1.31 -7.99 12.90
N GLU A 191 -1.96 -8.08 11.73
CA GLU A 191 -2.65 -6.97 11.07
C GLU A 191 -4.18 -7.05 11.26
N HIS A 192 -4.62 -7.68 12.34
CA HIS A 192 -6.02 -8.01 12.64
C HIS A 192 -6.93 -6.79 12.93
N THR A 193 -6.36 -5.58 13.06
CA THR A 193 -7.12 -4.34 13.26
C THR A 193 -7.58 -3.69 11.96
N ASN A 194 -7.40 -4.37 10.83
CA ASN A 194 -7.67 -3.89 9.47
C ASN A 194 -9.16 -3.75 9.09
N GLY A 195 -10.07 -4.16 9.98
CA GLY A 195 -11.52 -4.06 9.77
C GLY A 195 -12.16 -5.23 9.03
N LEU A 196 -11.34 -6.14 8.46
CA LEU A 196 -11.84 -7.35 7.81
C LEU A 196 -12.38 -8.35 8.84
N LYS A 197 -13.30 -9.22 8.38
CA LYS A 197 -14.05 -10.13 9.24
C LYS A 197 -13.98 -11.56 8.74
N HIS A 198 -14.12 -12.52 9.64
CA HIS A 198 -14.20 -13.94 9.35
C HIS A 198 -15.60 -14.31 8.83
N ILE A 199 -15.88 -13.89 7.59
CA ILE A 199 -17.10 -14.28 6.86
C ILE A 199 -16.83 -15.52 6.01
N PRO A 200 -17.87 -16.20 5.48
CA PRO A 200 -17.68 -17.30 4.55
C PRO A 200 -16.70 -16.98 3.41
N GLY A 201 -15.70 -17.82 3.22
CA GLY A 201 -14.64 -17.64 2.24
C GLY A 201 -13.46 -16.75 2.68
N ALA A 202 -13.45 -16.22 3.89
CA ALA A 202 -12.31 -15.43 4.40
C ALA A 202 -11.04 -16.28 4.44
N LEU A 203 -9.93 -15.75 3.91
CA LEU A 203 -8.58 -16.26 4.07
C LEU A 203 -7.91 -15.51 5.23
N ALA A 204 -7.46 -16.25 6.24
CA ALA A 204 -6.89 -15.67 7.44
C ALA A 204 -5.61 -16.39 7.90
N ALA A 205 -4.74 -15.66 8.62
CA ALA A 205 -3.52 -16.21 9.16
C ALA A 205 -3.79 -17.10 10.38
N ALA A 206 -3.17 -18.28 10.42
CA ALA A 206 -3.16 -19.14 11.58
C ALA A 206 -1.92 -18.80 12.44
N HIS A 207 -2.12 -18.70 13.77
CA HIS A 207 -1.04 -18.38 14.72
C HIS A 207 -1.21 -19.09 16.06
N ALA A 208 -0.13 -19.19 16.83
CA ALA A 208 -0.07 -19.79 18.16
C ALA A 208 -0.11 -18.75 19.29
N GLY A 209 -0.48 -17.51 18.99
CA GLY A 209 -0.54 -16.38 19.89
C GLY A 209 -0.31 -15.06 19.14
N LEU A 210 -0.42 -13.94 19.84
CA LEU A 210 -0.24 -12.63 19.23
C LEU A 210 1.15 -12.49 18.59
N ASN A 211 1.20 -11.98 17.35
CA ASN A 211 2.41 -11.74 16.56
C ASN A 211 3.24 -13.03 16.27
N THR A 212 2.58 -14.19 16.21
CA THR A 212 3.22 -15.45 15.80
C THR A 212 2.70 -15.96 14.45
N ASP A 213 2.15 -15.06 13.63
CA ASP A 213 1.70 -15.37 12.28
C ASP A 213 2.89 -15.77 11.39
N GLY A 214 2.69 -16.72 10.49
CA GLY A 214 3.75 -17.23 9.62
C GLY A 214 3.22 -17.63 8.25
N SER A 215 3.57 -18.83 7.81
CA SER A 215 3.10 -19.40 6.54
C SER A 215 1.72 -20.04 6.62
N GLN A 216 1.31 -20.45 7.82
CA GLN A 216 0.05 -21.17 7.98
C GLN A 216 -1.15 -20.24 7.83
N PHE A 217 -2.14 -20.71 7.10
CA PHE A 217 -3.39 -20.01 6.86
C PHE A 217 -4.58 -20.93 7.04
N TYR A 218 -5.75 -20.34 7.12
CA TYR A 218 -7.01 -21.10 7.03
C TYR A 218 -8.02 -20.36 6.19
N ILE A 219 -8.96 -21.12 5.63
CA ILE A 219 -10.07 -20.62 4.85
C ILE A 219 -11.36 -20.99 5.60
N VAL A 220 -12.26 -20.02 5.73
CA VAL A 220 -13.56 -20.18 6.36
C VAL A 220 -14.53 -20.83 5.35
N PRO A 221 -15.17 -21.98 5.67
CA PRO A 221 -16.17 -22.60 4.81
C PRO A 221 -17.41 -21.72 4.60
N GLY A 222 -18.22 -22.09 3.59
CA GLY A 222 -19.40 -21.33 3.18
C GLY A 222 -20.53 -21.27 4.22
N ASP A 223 -20.55 -22.18 5.16
CA ASP A 223 -21.52 -22.36 6.22
C ASP A 223 -21.03 -21.90 7.61
N SER A 224 -19.84 -21.32 7.68
CA SER A 224 -19.21 -20.90 8.93
C SER A 224 -19.04 -19.36 9.03
N THR A 225 -19.06 -18.86 10.26
CA THR A 225 -18.76 -17.45 10.58
C THR A 225 -18.10 -17.34 11.96
N PRO A 226 -16.80 -17.63 12.10
CA PRO A 226 -16.11 -17.68 13.39
C PRO A 226 -15.80 -16.26 13.91
N SER A 227 -16.81 -15.44 14.14
CA SER A 227 -16.68 -14.04 14.56
C SER A 227 -15.93 -13.83 15.88
N HIS A 228 -15.77 -14.88 16.70
CA HIS A 228 -14.97 -14.84 17.92
C HIS A 228 -13.48 -14.61 17.65
N LEU A 229 -13.01 -14.84 16.40
CA LEU A 229 -11.63 -14.56 15.94
C LEU A 229 -11.44 -13.13 15.44
N ASP A 230 -12.53 -12.39 15.24
CA ASP A 230 -12.48 -10.99 14.84
C ASP A 230 -11.91 -10.12 15.95
N TRP A 231 -11.15 -9.09 15.52
CA TRP A 231 -10.85 -7.99 16.41
C TRP A 231 -12.06 -7.04 16.51
N GLU A 232 -12.30 -6.56 17.72
CA GLU A 232 -13.29 -5.52 18.03
C GLU A 232 -12.68 -4.51 19.00
N SER A 233 -13.19 -3.29 18.98
CA SER A 233 -12.70 -2.23 19.87
C SER A 233 -12.81 -2.64 21.34
N GLY A 234 -11.67 -2.64 22.03
CA GLY A 234 -11.56 -3.05 23.43
C GLY A 234 -11.26 -4.54 23.65
N LYS A 235 -11.17 -5.36 22.61
CA LYS A 235 -10.73 -6.76 22.73
C LYS A 235 -9.21 -6.81 22.92
N ASP A 236 -8.77 -7.38 24.03
CA ASP A 236 -7.36 -7.67 24.29
C ASP A 236 -6.97 -9.02 23.66
N CYS A 237 -6.32 -8.97 22.51
CA CYS A 237 -5.92 -10.15 21.75
C CYS A 237 -4.76 -10.93 22.40
N ALA A 238 -4.07 -10.36 23.39
CA ALA A 238 -3.03 -11.03 24.15
C ALA A 238 -3.58 -11.78 25.39
N ALA A 239 -4.81 -11.49 25.79
CA ALA A 239 -5.42 -12.11 26.95
C ALA A 239 -5.71 -13.60 26.71
N GLN A 240 -5.50 -14.42 27.72
CA GLN A 240 -5.79 -15.85 27.64
C GLN A 240 -7.26 -16.11 27.24
N GLY A 241 -7.46 -16.93 26.23
CA GLY A 241 -8.79 -17.28 25.69
C GLY A 241 -9.32 -16.27 24.65
N ASN A 242 -8.64 -15.15 24.42
CA ASN A 242 -8.89 -14.27 23.29
C ASN A 242 -7.94 -14.62 22.14
N SER A 243 -8.47 -14.52 20.93
CA SER A 243 -7.67 -14.67 19.72
C SER A 243 -8.16 -13.64 18.71
N CYS A 244 -7.23 -13.01 17.99
CA CYS A 244 -7.54 -12.10 16.91
C CYS A 244 -6.67 -12.49 15.74
N HIS A 245 -7.29 -12.96 14.66
CA HIS A 245 -6.57 -13.42 13.50
C HIS A 245 -6.65 -12.38 12.38
N THR A 246 -5.59 -12.26 11.60
CA THR A 246 -5.55 -11.36 10.45
C THR A 246 -6.25 -12.00 9.26
N VAL A 247 -7.36 -11.42 8.83
CA VAL A 247 -7.96 -11.72 7.53
C VAL A 247 -7.23 -10.88 6.48
N TYR A 248 -6.81 -11.51 5.37
CA TYR A 248 -6.04 -10.84 4.32
C TYR A 248 -6.46 -11.20 2.89
N GLY A 249 -7.56 -11.97 2.74
CA GLY A 249 -8.13 -12.32 1.44
C GLY A 249 -9.53 -12.88 1.55
N GLN A 250 -10.15 -13.10 0.38
CA GLN A 250 -11.51 -13.61 0.23
C GLN A 250 -11.61 -14.54 -0.95
N VAL A 251 -12.20 -15.72 -0.77
CA VAL A 251 -12.55 -16.63 -1.86
C VAL A 251 -13.60 -15.97 -2.75
N ILE A 252 -13.28 -15.84 -4.03
CA ILE A 252 -14.17 -15.28 -5.07
C ILE A 252 -14.74 -16.35 -6.01
N SER A 253 -14.12 -17.56 -6.03
CA SER A 253 -14.59 -18.69 -6.80
C SER A 253 -14.22 -20.01 -6.12
N GLY A 254 -15.07 -21.02 -6.16
CA GLY A 254 -14.79 -22.34 -5.59
C GLY A 254 -15.07 -22.48 -4.08
N LEU A 255 -15.88 -21.61 -3.47
CA LEU A 255 -16.23 -21.71 -2.06
C LEU A 255 -16.98 -22.99 -1.70
N ASP A 256 -17.76 -23.54 -2.61
CA ASP A 256 -18.42 -24.84 -2.48
C ASP A 256 -17.42 -26.00 -2.28
N HIS A 257 -16.27 -25.92 -2.94
CA HIS A 257 -15.19 -26.89 -2.71
C HIS A 257 -14.55 -26.72 -1.33
N VAL A 258 -14.35 -25.48 -0.84
CA VAL A 258 -13.86 -25.24 0.52
C VAL A 258 -14.81 -25.85 1.55
N THR A 259 -16.11 -25.67 1.37
CA THR A 259 -17.15 -26.29 2.23
C THR A 259 -17.12 -27.81 2.15
N ALA A 260 -17.04 -28.37 0.94
CA ALA A 260 -16.94 -29.84 0.78
C ALA A 260 -15.65 -30.43 1.38
N ILE A 261 -14.55 -29.65 1.41
CA ILE A 261 -13.32 -30.05 2.08
C ILE A 261 -13.48 -30.00 3.60
N SER A 262 -14.21 -29.04 4.17
CA SER A 262 -14.43 -28.98 5.62
C SER A 262 -15.23 -30.19 6.14
N GLU A 263 -16.03 -30.82 5.30
CA GLU A 263 -16.87 -31.98 5.63
C GLU A 263 -16.14 -33.35 5.46
N VAL A 264 -14.87 -33.37 5.02
CA VAL A 264 -14.15 -34.66 4.85
C VAL A 264 -13.94 -35.34 6.19
N GLN A 265 -13.81 -36.66 6.15
CA GLN A 265 -13.56 -37.42 7.37
C GLN A 265 -12.20 -37.07 7.97
N THR A 266 -12.19 -36.78 9.26
CA THR A 266 -10.98 -36.44 10.02
C THR A 266 -10.76 -37.42 11.18
N SER A 267 -9.57 -37.35 11.76
CA SER A 267 -9.21 -38.09 12.98
C SER A 267 -9.93 -37.60 14.25
N GLY A 268 -10.70 -36.52 14.13
CA GLY A 268 -11.35 -35.82 15.24
C GLY A 268 -10.36 -35.11 16.16
N SER A 269 -10.87 -34.38 17.16
CA SER A 269 -10.08 -33.54 18.05
C SER A 269 -8.97 -34.28 18.83
N SER A 270 -9.18 -35.54 19.13
CA SER A 270 -8.15 -36.39 19.76
C SER A 270 -6.99 -36.76 18.85
N GLY A 271 -7.19 -36.69 17.53
CA GLY A 271 -6.19 -36.95 16.49
C GLY A 271 -5.68 -35.68 15.80
N GLY A 272 -6.02 -34.49 16.35
CA GLY A 272 -5.61 -33.20 15.80
C GLY A 272 -6.43 -32.72 14.61
N ASP A 273 -7.62 -33.29 14.40
CA ASP A 273 -8.54 -32.95 13.30
C ASP A 273 -7.87 -33.08 11.90
N SER A 274 -6.90 -33.99 11.79
CA SER A 274 -6.20 -34.26 10.53
C SER A 274 -7.11 -35.07 9.56
N PRO A 275 -7.11 -34.76 8.25
CA PRO A 275 -7.87 -35.53 7.27
C PRO A 275 -7.39 -36.98 7.20
N LEU A 276 -8.31 -37.91 6.92
CA LEU A 276 -8.05 -39.36 6.83
C LEU A 276 -7.88 -39.82 5.38
#